data_51c60196f36e5db8c231297c58cdc24a
#
_entry.id   51c60196f36e5db8c231297c58cdc24a
#
_cell.length_a   1.000
_cell.length_b   1.000
_cell.length_c   1.000
_cell.angle_alpha   90.00
_cell.angle_beta   90.00
_cell.angle_gamma   90.00
#
_symmetry.space_group_name_H-M   'P 1'
#
loop_
_entity.id
_entity.type
_entity.pdbx_description
1 polymer ?
#
loop_
_entity_poly.entity_id
_entity_poly.type
_entity_poly.pdbx_seq_one_letter_code
_entity_poly.pdbx_strand_id
1 'polypeptide(L)'
;DTAPDLMHAHNHVMKKFGYPTKSLADLKSSVGKGAGAMIGRSIWSQAKKELTTINEKIKNKMTDEFISYYGNNILNESKLLNGVKDFLNWCKKENISMAVCTNKTEHLAVDLLKKIGIQDYFEYIAGYNTFDYCKPDPRHLTTIIEILDGEKNKSIMIGDSETDANAAKAAEIPMILLE
;
A
#
# COMPACT_ATOMS: atom_id res chain seq x y z
N ASP A 1 4.56 0.61 10.18
CA ASP A 1 3.10 0.73 10.31
C ASP A 1 2.65 2.09 9.78
N THR A 2 1.84 2.11 8.73
CA THR A 2 1.30 3.34 8.11
C THR A 2 -0.21 3.49 8.31
N ALA A 3 -0.84 2.56 9.00
CA ALA A 3 -2.29 2.51 9.15
C ALA A 3 -2.88 3.73 9.90
N PRO A 4 -2.23 4.32 10.92
CA PRO A 4 -2.73 5.53 11.57
C PRO A 4 -2.88 6.72 10.62
N ASP A 5 -1.86 7.05 9.85
CA ASP A 5 -1.91 8.18 8.91
C ASP A 5 -2.90 7.94 7.75
N LEU A 6 -3.04 6.68 7.30
CA LEU A 6 -4.08 6.30 6.33
C LEU A 6 -5.48 6.50 6.91
N MET A 7 -5.71 6.14 8.18
CA MET A 7 -6.99 6.38 8.86
C MET A 7 -7.30 7.87 8.99
N HIS A 8 -6.32 8.68 9.36
CA HIS A 8 -6.51 10.13 9.48
C HIS A 8 -6.88 10.76 8.13
N ALA A 9 -6.18 10.38 7.06
CA ALA A 9 -6.49 10.85 5.71
C ALA A 9 -7.88 10.39 5.24
N HIS A 10 -8.23 9.12 5.49
CA HIS A 10 -9.56 8.61 5.20
C HIS A 10 -10.64 9.41 5.93
N ASN A 11 -10.50 9.62 7.22
CA ASN A 11 -11.48 10.31 8.04
C ASN A 11 -11.58 11.81 7.74
N HIS A 12 -10.47 12.44 7.33
CA HIS A 12 -10.50 13.80 6.79
C HIS A 12 -11.44 13.87 5.58
N VAL A 13 -11.25 12.98 4.61
CA VAL A 13 -12.07 12.94 3.40
C VAL A 13 -13.52 12.61 3.71
N MET A 14 -13.78 11.62 4.56
CA MET A 14 -15.15 11.27 4.96
C MET A 14 -15.87 12.48 5.55
N LYS A 15 -15.26 13.19 6.49
CA LYS A 15 -15.83 14.41 7.09
C LYS A 15 -16.09 15.50 6.05
N LYS A 16 -15.12 15.77 5.17
CA LYS A 16 -15.20 16.80 4.13
C LYS A 16 -16.36 16.56 3.17
N PHE A 17 -16.70 15.32 2.88
CA PHE A 17 -17.76 14.94 1.94
C PHE A 17 -19.06 14.47 2.62
N GLY A 18 -19.18 14.62 3.95
CA GLY A 18 -20.41 14.30 4.69
C GLY A 18 -20.65 12.81 4.92
N TYR A 19 -19.60 11.97 4.84
CA TYR A 19 -19.68 10.55 5.12
C TYR A 19 -19.24 10.23 6.56
N PRO A 20 -19.73 9.10 7.15
CA PRO A 20 -19.29 8.66 8.46
C PRO A 20 -17.80 8.33 8.50
N THR A 21 -17.13 8.72 9.58
CA THR A 21 -15.75 8.30 9.86
C THR A 21 -15.68 6.83 10.29
N LYS A 22 -14.49 6.24 10.22
CA LYS A 22 -14.23 4.86 10.63
C LYS A 22 -13.11 4.80 11.66
N SER A 23 -13.16 3.77 12.50
CA SER A 23 -12.03 3.41 13.37
C SER A 23 -10.92 2.73 12.56
N LEU A 24 -9.73 2.63 13.17
CA LEU A 24 -8.62 1.89 12.56
C LEU A 24 -8.98 0.41 12.33
N ALA A 25 -9.69 -0.20 13.27
CA ALA A 25 -10.14 -1.58 13.15
C ALA A 25 -11.07 -1.80 11.95
N ASP A 26 -11.99 -0.86 11.69
CA ASP A 26 -12.92 -0.94 10.56
C ASP A 26 -12.22 -0.73 9.20
N LEU A 27 -11.07 -0.04 9.19
CA LEU A 27 -10.30 0.21 7.97
C LEU A 27 -9.30 -0.89 7.65
N LYS A 28 -8.88 -1.70 8.63
CA LYS A 28 -7.86 -2.77 8.42
C LYS A 28 -8.14 -3.64 7.19
N SER A 29 -9.38 -4.06 6.98
CA SER A 29 -9.77 -4.90 5.84
C SER A 29 -9.69 -4.18 4.47
N SER A 30 -9.51 -2.86 4.47
CA SER A 30 -9.44 -2.03 3.27
C SER A 30 -8.03 -1.52 2.98
N VAL A 31 -7.13 -1.58 3.95
CA VAL A 31 -5.70 -1.25 3.79
C VAL A 31 -5.05 -2.29 2.86
N GLY A 32 -4.07 -1.88 2.09
CA GLY A 32 -3.39 -2.75 1.11
C GLY A 32 -4.05 -2.86 -0.26
N LYS A 33 -5.30 -2.41 -0.42
CA LYS A 33 -6.04 -2.48 -1.70
C LYS A 33 -5.99 -1.17 -2.52
N GLY A 34 -5.25 -0.17 -2.05
CA GLY A 34 -5.10 1.15 -2.67
C GLY A 34 -6.18 2.16 -2.27
N ALA A 35 -5.89 3.45 -2.49
CA ALA A 35 -6.73 4.58 -2.07
C ALA A 35 -8.15 4.53 -2.64
N GLY A 36 -8.27 4.32 -3.95
CA GLY A 36 -9.57 4.25 -4.63
C GLY A 36 -10.47 3.12 -4.14
N ALA A 37 -9.88 1.95 -3.83
CA ALA A 37 -10.63 0.83 -3.27
C ALA A 37 -11.08 1.09 -1.82
N MET A 38 -10.25 1.73 -1.02
CA MET A 38 -10.57 2.09 0.36
C MET A 38 -11.71 3.12 0.42
N ILE A 39 -11.63 4.18 -0.36
CA ILE A 39 -12.69 5.19 -0.50
C ILE A 39 -13.96 4.55 -1.07
N GLY A 40 -13.84 3.80 -2.18
CA GLY A 40 -14.98 3.13 -2.82
C GLY A 40 -15.77 2.22 -1.89
N ARG A 41 -15.09 1.41 -1.06
CA ARG A 41 -15.75 0.54 -0.06
C ARG A 41 -16.51 1.32 1.00
N SER A 42 -15.97 2.45 1.43
CA SER A 42 -16.62 3.28 2.44
C SER A 42 -17.88 3.94 1.89
N ILE A 43 -17.83 4.46 0.67
CA ILE A 43 -19.00 5.03 -0.01
C ILE A 43 -20.03 3.95 -0.34
N TRP A 44 -19.59 2.77 -0.83
CA TRP A 44 -20.49 1.67 -1.15
C TRP A 44 -21.24 1.17 0.09
N SER A 45 -20.56 1.07 1.22
CA SER A 45 -21.18 0.69 2.49
C SER A 45 -22.31 1.66 2.88
N GLN A 46 -22.10 2.97 2.67
CA GLN A 46 -23.11 3.99 2.93
C GLN A 46 -24.24 3.96 1.88
N ALA A 47 -23.89 3.91 0.58
CA ALA A 47 -24.85 3.82 -0.50
C ALA A 47 -25.79 2.62 -0.37
N LYS A 48 -25.27 1.47 0.08
CA LYS A 48 -26.06 0.27 0.36
C LYS A 48 -27.06 0.49 1.51
N LYS A 49 -26.68 1.22 2.56
CA LYS A 49 -27.57 1.56 3.67
C LYS A 49 -28.70 2.49 3.24
N GLU A 50 -28.40 3.45 2.37
CA GLU A 50 -29.33 4.49 1.90
C GLU A 50 -30.06 4.08 0.61
N LEU A 51 -29.82 2.88 0.07
CA LEU A 51 -30.34 2.41 -1.21
C LEU A 51 -30.04 3.37 -2.38
N THR A 52 -28.90 4.03 -2.32
CA THR A 52 -28.42 4.96 -3.35
C THR A 52 -27.33 4.32 -4.22
N THR A 53 -27.03 4.96 -5.34
CA THR A 53 -25.95 4.56 -6.25
C THR A 53 -24.66 5.34 -5.99
N ILE A 54 -23.52 4.71 -6.20
CA ILE A 54 -22.22 5.38 -6.10
C ILE A 54 -22.07 6.35 -7.29
N ASN A 55 -21.76 7.60 -6.97
CA ASN A 55 -21.37 8.58 -7.96
C ASN A 55 -19.84 8.50 -8.18
N GLU A 56 -19.42 7.93 -9.31
CA GLU A 56 -18.00 7.74 -9.64
C GLU A 56 -17.22 9.07 -9.69
N LYS A 57 -17.85 10.17 -10.12
CA LYS A 57 -17.20 11.48 -10.11
C LYS A 57 -16.90 11.97 -8.70
N ILE A 58 -17.79 11.69 -7.75
CA ILE A 58 -17.56 12.04 -6.34
C ILE A 58 -16.49 11.12 -5.77
N LYS A 59 -16.53 9.82 -6.03
CA LYS A 59 -15.52 8.86 -5.59
C LYS A 59 -14.12 9.27 -6.06
N ASN A 60 -13.97 9.68 -7.32
CA ASN A 60 -12.68 10.12 -7.86
C ASN A 60 -12.19 11.39 -7.14
N LYS A 61 -13.05 12.40 -6.96
CA LYS A 61 -12.69 13.60 -6.19
C LYS A 61 -12.27 13.28 -4.75
N MET A 62 -12.95 12.34 -4.10
CA MET A 62 -12.59 11.91 -2.74
C MET A 62 -11.26 11.17 -2.73
N THR A 63 -10.98 10.37 -3.75
CA THR A 63 -9.69 9.68 -3.89
C THR A 63 -8.54 10.66 -4.10
N ASP A 64 -8.73 11.67 -4.95
CA ASP A 64 -7.74 12.73 -5.19
C ASP A 64 -7.45 13.52 -3.91
N GLU A 65 -8.51 13.90 -3.19
CA GLU A 65 -8.37 14.58 -1.89
C GLU A 65 -7.64 13.72 -0.86
N PHE A 66 -7.95 12.41 -0.83
CA PHE A 66 -7.25 11.46 0.03
C PHE A 66 -5.75 11.42 -0.28
N ILE A 67 -5.39 11.29 -1.55
CA ILE A 67 -3.98 11.23 -1.98
C ILE A 67 -3.26 12.52 -1.61
N SER A 68 -3.89 13.67 -1.87
CA SER A 68 -3.33 14.98 -1.53
C SER A 68 -3.13 15.16 -0.03
N TYR A 69 -4.17 14.90 0.77
CA TYR A 69 -4.09 15.04 2.22
C TYR A 69 -3.09 14.07 2.84
N TYR A 70 -3.11 12.80 2.41
CA TYR A 70 -2.18 11.79 2.89
C TYR A 70 -0.73 12.15 2.55
N GLY A 71 -0.46 12.63 1.34
CA GLY A 71 0.90 13.06 0.94
C GLY A 71 1.46 14.16 1.83
N ASN A 72 0.63 15.13 2.22
CA ASN A 72 1.01 16.22 3.11
C ASN A 72 1.20 15.75 4.59
N ASN A 73 0.66 14.60 4.97
CA ASN A 73 0.65 14.06 6.34
C ASN A 73 1.21 12.63 6.42
N ILE A 74 2.10 12.26 5.52
CA ILE A 74 2.47 10.86 5.27
C ILE A 74 3.30 10.22 6.40
N LEU A 75 3.89 11.02 7.30
CA LEU A 75 4.75 10.58 8.39
C LEU A 75 4.44 11.33 9.69
N ASN A 76 3.19 11.50 10.05
CA ASN A 76 2.78 12.10 11.32
C ASN A 76 2.79 11.05 12.45
N GLU A 77 2.24 9.87 12.19
CA GLU A 77 2.18 8.75 13.14
C GLU A 77 2.78 7.45 12.58
N SER A 78 3.10 7.42 11.28
CA SER A 78 3.76 6.27 10.64
C SER A 78 5.14 6.03 11.21
N LYS A 79 5.47 4.77 11.45
CA LYS A 79 6.76 4.36 12.02
C LYS A 79 7.20 3.00 11.52
N LEU A 80 8.49 2.74 11.59
CA LEU A 80 9.02 1.41 11.36
C LEU A 80 8.54 0.45 12.46
N LEU A 81 8.22 -0.77 12.08
CA LEU A 81 8.05 -1.85 13.04
C LEU A 81 9.41 -2.21 13.66
N ASN A 82 9.36 -2.76 14.87
CA ASN A 82 10.57 -3.20 15.57
C ASN A 82 11.33 -4.24 14.72
N GLY A 83 12.65 -4.13 14.69
CA GLY A 83 13.51 -5.05 13.95
C GLY A 83 13.63 -4.78 12.44
N VAL A 84 12.78 -3.93 11.83
CA VAL A 84 12.83 -3.67 10.38
C VAL A 84 14.20 -3.13 9.96
N LYS A 85 14.75 -2.16 10.68
CA LYS A 85 16.04 -1.58 10.32
C LYS A 85 17.19 -2.57 10.44
N ASP A 86 17.15 -3.44 11.46
CA ASP A 86 18.16 -4.49 11.65
C ASP A 86 18.08 -5.54 10.55
N PHE A 87 16.86 -5.92 10.15
CA PHE A 87 16.62 -6.83 9.04
C PHE A 87 17.12 -6.24 7.70
N LEU A 88 16.83 -4.97 7.42
CA LEU A 88 17.31 -4.30 6.20
C LEU A 88 18.84 -4.22 6.17
N ASN A 89 19.48 -3.91 7.32
CA ASN A 89 20.94 -3.91 7.46
C ASN A 89 21.53 -5.31 7.23
N TRP A 90 20.89 -6.34 7.75
CA TRP A 90 21.31 -7.73 7.52
C TRP A 90 21.20 -8.09 6.04
N CYS A 91 20.08 -7.82 5.37
CA CYS A 91 19.93 -8.07 3.94
C CYS A 91 21.03 -7.38 3.13
N LYS A 92 21.33 -6.11 3.44
CA LYS A 92 22.39 -5.36 2.76
C LYS A 92 23.76 -5.99 2.97
N LYS A 93 24.06 -6.46 4.19
CA LYS A 93 25.32 -7.14 4.53
C LYS A 93 25.48 -8.46 3.77
N GLU A 94 24.39 -9.19 3.60
CA GLU A 94 24.35 -10.47 2.87
C GLU A 94 24.22 -10.29 1.35
N ASN A 95 24.26 -9.05 0.84
CA ASN A 95 24.08 -8.72 -0.58
C ASN A 95 22.75 -9.25 -1.16
N ILE A 96 21.69 -9.18 -0.37
CA ILE A 96 20.33 -9.53 -0.82
C ILE A 96 19.71 -8.30 -1.48
N SER A 97 19.37 -8.39 -2.76
CA SER A 97 18.65 -7.36 -3.48
C SER A 97 17.26 -7.16 -2.90
N MET A 98 16.89 -5.91 -2.66
CA MET A 98 15.62 -5.55 -2.04
C MET A 98 14.83 -4.58 -2.90
N ALA A 99 13.53 -4.83 -3.03
CA ALA A 99 12.60 -3.93 -3.71
C ALA A 99 11.32 -3.70 -2.90
N VAL A 100 10.64 -2.60 -3.19
CA VAL A 100 9.29 -2.33 -2.67
C VAL A 100 8.26 -2.58 -3.76
N CYS A 101 7.26 -3.40 -3.46
CA CYS A 101 6.10 -3.67 -4.31
C CYS A 101 4.82 -3.30 -3.54
N THR A 102 4.20 -2.16 -3.87
CA THR A 102 3.08 -1.63 -3.08
C THR A 102 1.93 -1.13 -3.95
N ASN A 103 0.69 -1.23 -3.42
CA ASN A 103 -0.49 -0.59 -4.02
C ASN A 103 -0.67 0.88 -3.60
N LYS A 104 0.30 1.46 -2.90
CA LYS A 104 0.43 2.91 -2.75
C LYS A 104 0.94 3.50 -4.07
N THR A 105 0.52 4.71 -4.44
CA THR A 105 1.10 5.40 -5.62
C THR A 105 2.61 5.57 -5.43
N GLU A 106 3.37 5.43 -6.51
CA GLU A 106 4.85 5.40 -6.46
C GLU A 106 5.43 6.62 -5.75
N HIS A 107 5.00 7.83 -6.12
CA HIS A 107 5.53 9.05 -5.51
C HIS A 107 5.30 9.11 -3.99
N LEU A 108 4.16 8.60 -3.49
CA LEU A 108 3.89 8.52 -2.06
C LEU A 108 4.71 7.41 -1.38
N ALA A 109 5.00 6.32 -2.08
CA ALA A 109 5.88 5.27 -1.56
C ALA A 109 7.31 5.80 -1.40
N VAL A 110 7.83 6.43 -2.44
CA VAL A 110 9.17 7.06 -2.43
C VAL A 110 9.29 8.12 -1.35
N ASP A 111 8.31 9.05 -1.25
CA ASP A 111 8.31 10.12 -0.25
C ASP A 111 8.30 9.56 1.18
N LEU A 112 7.46 8.55 1.45
CA LEU A 112 7.43 7.89 2.76
C LEU A 112 8.77 7.23 3.11
N LEU A 113 9.33 6.43 2.18
CA LEU A 113 10.58 5.71 2.41
C LEU A 113 11.76 6.66 2.63
N LYS A 114 11.79 7.78 1.90
CA LYS A 114 12.76 8.86 2.07
C LYS A 114 12.62 9.53 3.44
N LYS A 115 11.42 9.96 3.80
CA LYS A 115 11.16 10.63 5.08
C LYS A 115 11.45 9.73 6.29
N ILE A 116 11.15 8.43 6.20
CA ILE A 116 11.43 7.48 7.29
C ILE A 116 12.89 6.97 7.28
N GLY A 117 13.69 7.33 6.26
CA GLY A 117 15.13 7.10 6.19
C GLY A 117 15.53 5.67 5.83
N ILE A 118 14.76 5.01 4.97
CA ILE A 118 15.08 3.64 4.49
C ILE A 118 15.03 3.49 2.97
N GLN A 119 14.90 4.58 2.20
CA GLN A 119 14.83 4.49 0.74
C GLN A 119 16.07 3.81 0.14
N ASP A 120 17.26 4.12 0.65
CA ASP A 120 18.55 3.66 0.10
C ASP A 120 18.85 2.17 0.33
N TYR A 121 17.93 1.45 0.98
CA TYR A 121 18.00 -0.01 1.07
C TYR A 121 17.40 -0.70 -0.15
N PHE A 122 16.57 -0.01 -0.93
CA PHE A 122 15.80 -0.61 -2.02
C PHE A 122 16.37 -0.18 -3.36
N GLU A 123 16.67 -1.15 -4.20
CA GLU A 123 17.17 -0.96 -5.56
C GLU A 123 16.04 -0.58 -6.52
N TYR A 124 14.80 -0.98 -6.21
CA TYR A 124 13.62 -0.63 -6.98
C TYR A 124 12.40 -0.38 -6.09
N ILE A 125 11.56 0.59 -6.48
CA ILE A 125 10.32 0.92 -5.78
C ILE A 125 9.21 0.96 -6.82
N ALA A 126 8.30 -0.03 -6.78
CA ALA A 126 7.12 -0.08 -7.61
C ALA A 126 5.87 0.23 -6.80
N GLY A 127 5.17 1.27 -7.21
CA GLY A 127 3.87 1.66 -6.69
C GLY A 127 2.72 1.14 -7.55
N TYR A 128 1.51 1.50 -7.18
CA TYR A 128 0.28 1.16 -7.90
C TYR A 128 0.29 1.55 -9.39
N ASN A 129 0.94 2.65 -9.72
CA ASN A 129 0.97 3.28 -11.04
C ASN A 129 2.33 3.20 -11.74
N THR A 130 3.25 2.36 -11.27
CA THR A 130 4.55 2.13 -11.93
C THR A 130 4.38 1.31 -13.20
N PHE A 131 3.45 0.37 -13.20
CA PHE A 131 3.08 -0.45 -14.35
C PHE A 131 1.58 -0.34 -14.63
N ASP A 132 1.11 -0.90 -15.74
CA ASP A 132 -0.32 -1.01 -16.08
C ASP A 132 -1.07 -2.05 -15.23
N TYR A 133 -0.39 -2.68 -14.28
CA TYR A 133 -0.90 -3.70 -13.37
C TYR A 133 -0.32 -3.52 -11.96
N CYS A 134 -1.06 -3.95 -10.96
CA CYS A 134 -0.68 -3.88 -9.56
C CYS A 134 -1.16 -5.13 -8.81
N LYS A 135 -0.69 -5.35 -7.58
CA LYS A 135 -1.17 -6.49 -6.77
C LYS A 135 -2.69 -6.48 -6.63
N PRO A 136 -3.38 -7.62 -6.82
CA PRO A 136 -2.88 -9.00 -6.77
C PRO A 136 -2.37 -9.59 -8.09
N ASP A 137 -2.22 -8.80 -9.16
CA ASP A 137 -1.63 -9.30 -10.41
C ASP A 137 -0.18 -9.76 -10.17
N PRO A 138 0.18 -11.03 -10.49
CA PRO A 138 1.51 -11.56 -10.24
C PRO A 138 2.60 -10.82 -11.01
N ARG A 139 2.27 -10.20 -12.14
CA ARG A 139 3.22 -9.43 -12.95
C ARG A 139 3.85 -8.29 -12.17
N HIS A 140 3.15 -7.73 -11.19
CA HIS A 140 3.75 -6.68 -10.34
C HIS A 140 4.99 -7.18 -9.58
N LEU A 141 5.01 -8.45 -9.16
CA LEU A 141 6.17 -9.07 -8.52
C LEU A 141 7.21 -9.55 -9.55
N THR A 142 6.76 -10.28 -10.58
CA THR A 142 7.67 -10.91 -11.55
C THR A 142 8.46 -9.89 -12.36
N THR A 143 7.83 -8.77 -12.76
CA THR A 143 8.53 -7.68 -13.45
C THR A 143 9.60 -7.02 -12.59
N ILE A 144 9.35 -6.84 -11.28
CA ILE A 144 10.37 -6.30 -10.37
C ILE A 144 11.55 -7.26 -10.25
N ILE A 145 11.29 -8.57 -10.16
CA ILE A 145 12.34 -9.59 -10.11
C ILE A 145 13.18 -9.57 -11.39
N GLU A 146 12.54 -9.45 -12.56
CA GLU A 146 13.22 -9.35 -13.86
C GLU A 146 14.08 -8.06 -13.96
N ILE A 147 13.56 -6.92 -13.50
CA ILE A 147 14.31 -5.64 -13.49
C ILE A 147 15.58 -5.74 -12.64
N LEU A 148 15.56 -6.53 -11.59
CA LEU A 148 16.69 -6.74 -10.68
C LEU A 148 17.56 -7.95 -11.07
N ASP A 149 17.40 -8.51 -12.27
CA ASP A 149 18.07 -9.73 -12.73
C ASP A 149 17.94 -10.90 -11.73
N GLY A 150 16.82 -10.95 -11.02
CA GLY A 150 16.53 -11.94 -9.98
C GLY A 150 15.92 -13.23 -10.54
N GLU A 151 15.89 -14.27 -9.69
CA GLU A 151 15.26 -15.54 -10.00
C GLU A 151 14.05 -15.76 -9.08
N LYS A 152 12.90 -16.15 -9.63
CA LYS A 152 11.66 -16.40 -8.86
C LYS A 152 11.85 -17.38 -7.70
N ASN A 153 12.58 -18.49 -7.95
CA ASN A 153 12.85 -19.53 -6.95
C ASN A 153 13.85 -19.11 -5.85
N LYS A 154 14.50 -17.97 -6.01
CA LYS A 154 15.38 -17.33 -5.02
C LYS A 154 14.79 -16.05 -4.43
N SER A 155 13.55 -15.74 -4.79
CA SER A 155 12.85 -14.54 -4.33
C SER A 155 11.80 -14.88 -3.29
N ILE A 156 11.54 -13.95 -2.39
CA ILE A 156 10.51 -14.07 -1.35
C ILE A 156 9.72 -12.76 -1.25
N MET A 157 8.40 -12.88 -1.11
CA MET A 157 7.54 -11.74 -0.78
C MET A 157 7.39 -11.64 0.74
N ILE A 158 7.51 -10.42 1.28
CA ILE A 158 7.16 -10.13 2.67
C ILE A 158 6.03 -9.09 2.63
N GLY A 159 4.91 -9.38 3.25
CA GLY A 159 3.74 -8.50 3.24
C GLY A 159 2.76 -8.81 4.35
N ASP A 160 1.71 -7.98 4.48
CA ASP A 160 0.72 -8.04 5.57
C ASP A 160 -0.72 -8.14 5.08
N SER A 161 -0.95 -8.24 3.75
CA SER A 161 -2.28 -8.21 3.18
C SER A 161 -2.64 -9.44 2.36
N GLU A 162 -3.95 -9.70 2.27
CA GLU A 162 -4.51 -10.69 1.34
C GLU A 162 -4.06 -10.42 -0.12
N THR A 163 -3.90 -9.16 -0.47
CA THR A 163 -3.47 -8.73 -1.81
C THR A 163 -2.03 -9.18 -2.09
N ASP A 164 -1.14 -9.13 -1.07
CA ASP A 164 0.23 -9.61 -1.16
C ASP A 164 0.27 -11.14 -1.30
N ALA A 165 -0.52 -11.83 -0.47
CA ALA A 165 -0.60 -13.29 -0.48
C ALA A 165 -1.11 -13.81 -1.84
N ASN A 166 -2.14 -13.18 -2.40
CA ASN A 166 -2.69 -13.56 -3.70
C ASN A 166 -1.69 -13.30 -4.84
N ALA A 167 -0.97 -12.18 -4.82
CA ALA A 167 0.07 -11.87 -5.81
C ALA A 167 1.23 -12.89 -5.74
N ALA A 168 1.75 -13.16 -4.54
CA ALA A 168 2.85 -14.11 -4.33
C ALA A 168 2.45 -15.53 -4.76
N LYS A 169 1.25 -15.99 -4.37
CA LYS A 169 0.70 -17.29 -4.78
C LYS A 169 0.58 -17.40 -6.29
N ALA A 170 0.02 -16.38 -6.95
CA ALA A 170 -0.17 -16.38 -8.41
C ALA A 170 1.17 -16.29 -9.16
N ALA A 171 2.19 -15.64 -8.57
CA ALA A 171 3.55 -15.59 -9.09
C ALA A 171 4.38 -16.85 -8.80
N GLU A 172 3.86 -17.77 -7.97
CA GLU A 172 4.59 -18.96 -7.46
C GLU A 172 5.86 -18.59 -6.68
N ILE A 173 5.77 -17.53 -5.87
CA ILE A 173 6.85 -17.01 -5.04
C ILE A 173 6.53 -17.29 -3.57
N PRO A 174 7.47 -17.81 -2.76
CA PRO A 174 7.27 -17.93 -1.33
C PRO A 174 6.92 -16.61 -0.67
N MET A 175 6.11 -16.65 0.40
CA MET A 175 5.71 -15.45 1.13
C MET A 175 5.86 -15.63 2.64
N ILE A 176 6.32 -14.57 3.30
CA ILE A 176 6.18 -14.37 4.74
C ILE A 176 5.03 -13.37 4.96
N LEU A 177 3.98 -13.83 5.62
CA LEU A 177 2.87 -12.97 6.04
C LEU A 177 3.16 -12.42 7.44
N LEU A 178 3.15 -11.09 7.55
CA LEU A 178 3.27 -10.39 8.83
C LEU A 178 1.86 -10.17 9.43
N GLU A 179 1.73 -10.41 10.72
CA GLU A 179 0.49 -10.21 11.49
C GLU A 179 0.48 -8.88 12.25
#